data_d893bd107b26ea0edb62ba3516da016e
#
_entry.id   d893bd107b26ea0edb62ba3516da016e
#
_cell.length_a   1.000
_cell.length_b   1.000
_cell.length_c   1.000
_cell.angle_alpha   90.00
_cell.angle_beta   90.00
_cell.angle_gamma   90.00
#
_symmetry.space_group_name_H-M   'P 1'
#
loop_
_entity.id
_entity.type
_entity.pdbx_description
1 polymer ?
#
loop_
_entity_poly.entity_id
_entity_poly.type
_entity_poly.pdbx_seq_one_letter_code
_entity_poly.pdbx_strand_id
1 'polypeptide(L)'
;LSLRRQRQMCIRNSRITVQAAAMLAIGLFVGGYISKERTYDMLAEQINTLQVPYGQRLKITLPDGSSVQLNSGAKIEYPSVFKKNLRRVKLSGEAVFDVEHDERCPFVVETFASDIRVLGTKFNVVADERHQRFSTALLQGRVQITNRLDPTQKDIILKPNDIANLSNGHLFIEPITDPEILCWTEGLINISGLPFDELMEKFERAFDVKIDISLEKLPNIRNVSGKIRVNDGIDKALHILQYTADFSYKKNSETNVVTIY
;
A
#
# COMPACT_ATOMS: atom_id res chain seq x y z
N LEU A 1 -60.47 -5.33 -55.57
CA LEU A 1 -59.52 -6.38 -55.14
C LEU A 1 -58.06 -5.86 -54.96
N SER A 2 -57.70 -4.69 -55.57
CA SER A 2 -56.34 -4.18 -55.49
C SER A 2 -55.97 -3.51 -54.17
N LEU A 3 -56.89 -2.74 -53.59
CA LEU A 3 -56.58 -1.96 -52.34
C LEU A 3 -56.36 -2.84 -51.08
N ARG A 4 -56.99 -3.99 -50.98
CA ARG A 4 -56.76 -4.95 -49.88
C ARG A 4 -55.39 -5.60 -49.98
N ARG A 5 -54.92 -5.93 -51.19
CA ARG A 5 -53.54 -6.48 -51.40
C ARG A 5 -52.48 -5.47 -51.10
N GLN A 6 -52.66 -4.22 -51.48
CA GLN A 6 -51.68 -3.14 -51.14
C GLN A 6 -51.58 -2.91 -49.63
N ARG A 7 -52.67 -2.87 -48.90
CA ARG A 7 -52.67 -2.75 -47.44
C ARG A 7 -51.97 -3.92 -46.75
N GLN A 8 -52.18 -5.16 -47.19
CA GLN A 8 -51.49 -6.31 -46.65
C GLN A 8 -49.98 -6.32 -46.95
N MET A 9 -49.54 -5.85 -48.12
CA MET A 9 -48.12 -5.70 -48.44
C MET A 9 -47.44 -4.63 -47.59
N CYS A 10 -48.08 -3.47 -47.40
CA CYS A 10 -47.55 -2.41 -46.55
C CYS A 10 -47.38 -2.85 -45.07
N ILE A 11 -48.38 -3.58 -44.52
CA ILE A 11 -48.29 -4.06 -43.13
C ILE A 11 -47.23 -5.15 -42.99
N ARG A 12 -47.04 -6.00 -44.00
CA ARG A 12 -46.00 -7.06 -43.98
C ARG A 12 -44.59 -6.44 -44.10
N ASN A 13 -44.38 -5.47 -44.96
CA ASN A 13 -43.12 -4.76 -45.08
C ASN A 13 -42.79 -3.97 -43.82
N SER A 14 -43.77 -3.28 -43.22
CA SER A 14 -43.57 -2.54 -41.97
C SER A 14 -43.17 -3.48 -40.80
N ARG A 15 -43.75 -4.68 -40.72
CA ARG A 15 -43.35 -5.66 -39.69
C ARG A 15 -41.93 -6.16 -39.89
N ILE A 16 -41.49 -6.43 -41.12
CA ILE A 16 -40.12 -6.84 -41.45
C ILE A 16 -39.13 -5.73 -41.14
N THR A 17 -39.42 -4.48 -41.46
CA THR A 17 -38.54 -3.36 -41.16
C THR A 17 -38.42 -3.11 -39.65
N VAL A 18 -39.51 -3.22 -38.89
CA VAL A 18 -39.48 -3.13 -37.41
C VAL A 18 -38.68 -4.26 -36.80
N GLN A 19 -38.83 -5.51 -37.28
CA GLN A 19 -38.04 -6.64 -36.81
C GLN A 19 -36.56 -6.47 -37.13
N ALA A 20 -36.19 -6.00 -38.30
CA ALA A 20 -34.79 -5.74 -38.68
C ALA A 20 -34.18 -4.63 -37.81
N ALA A 21 -34.93 -3.54 -37.58
CA ALA A 21 -34.50 -2.46 -36.71
C ALA A 21 -34.28 -2.93 -35.24
N ALA A 22 -35.21 -3.77 -34.75
CA ALA A 22 -35.09 -4.34 -33.39
C ALA A 22 -33.86 -5.26 -33.28
N MET A 23 -33.59 -6.10 -34.28
CA MET A 23 -32.38 -6.96 -34.26
C MET A 23 -31.10 -6.14 -34.35
N LEU A 24 -31.04 -5.08 -35.12
CA LEU A 24 -29.91 -4.16 -35.18
C LEU A 24 -29.69 -3.45 -33.84
N ALA A 25 -30.77 -2.97 -33.21
CA ALA A 25 -30.69 -2.35 -31.88
C ALA A 25 -30.17 -3.30 -30.82
N ILE A 26 -30.66 -4.55 -30.81
CA ILE A 26 -30.17 -5.60 -29.90
C ILE A 26 -28.70 -5.91 -30.19
N GLY A 27 -28.30 -6.04 -31.44
CA GLY A 27 -26.93 -6.30 -31.86
C GLY A 27 -25.96 -5.19 -31.40
N LEU A 28 -26.35 -3.92 -31.56
CA LEU A 28 -25.59 -2.77 -31.09
C LEU A 28 -25.49 -2.72 -29.56
N PHE A 29 -26.60 -3.02 -28.87
CA PHE A 29 -26.62 -3.06 -27.40
C PHE A 29 -25.72 -4.17 -26.86
N VAL A 30 -25.85 -5.39 -27.39
CA VAL A 30 -25.02 -6.54 -26.99
C VAL A 30 -23.56 -6.31 -27.37
N GLY A 31 -23.28 -5.80 -28.58
CA GLY A 31 -21.92 -5.46 -29.00
C GLY A 31 -21.28 -4.39 -28.13
N GLY A 32 -22.02 -3.34 -27.80
CA GLY A 32 -21.57 -2.29 -26.85
C GLY A 32 -21.29 -2.83 -25.44
N TYR A 33 -22.17 -3.71 -24.96
CA TYR A 33 -21.99 -4.35 -23.63
C TYR A 33 -20.74 -5.23 -23.61
N ILE A 34 -20.53 -6.09 -24.62
CA ILE A 34 -19.33 -6.96 -24.71
C ILE A 34 -18.05 -6.11 -24.86
N SER A 35 -18.11 -5.04 -25.66
CA SER A 35 -16.97 -4.14 -25.84
C SER A 35 -16.60 -3.45 -24.51
N LYS A 36 -17.60 -2.98 -23.75
CA LYS A 36 -17.39 -2.36 -22.44
C LYS A 36 -16.75 -3.34 -21.44
N GLU A 37 -17.22 -4.57 -21.36
CA GLU A 37 -16.64 -5.60 -20.47
C GLU A 37 -15.19 -5.91 -20.86
N ARG A 38 -14.89 -6.11 -22.15
CA ARG A 38 -13.52 -6.35 -22.60
C ARG A 38 -12.57 -5.19 -22.29
N THR A 39 -13.03 -3.95 -22.49
CA THR A 39 -12.23 -2.76 -22.17
C THR A 39 -11.98 -2.68 -20.67
N TYR A 40 -12.99 -2.98 -19.85
CA TYR A 40 -12.86 -3.00 -18.39
C TYR A 40 -11.84 -4.05 -17.93
N ASP A 41 -11.92 -5.28 -18.48
CA ASP A 41 -10.99 -6.36 -18.15
C ASP A 41 -9.54 -6.00 -18.55
N MET A 42 -9.34 -5.42 -19.73
CA MET A 42 -8.02 -4.96 -20.16
C MET A 42 -7.44 -3.89 -19.22
N LEU A 43 -8.25 -2.93 -18.77
CA LEU A 43 -7.81 -1.90 -17.81
C LEU A 43 -7.54 -2.49 -16.43
N ALA A 44 -8.27 -3.54 -16.03
CA ALA A 44 -8.05 -4.24 -14.77
C ALA A 44 -6.77 -5.12 -14.77
N GLU A 45 -6.26 -5.46 -15.93
CA GLU A 45 -4.97 -6.16 -16.11
C GLU A 45 -3.79 -5.21 -16.22
N GLN A 46 -4.03 -3.94 -16.55
CA GLN A 46 -3.01 -2.91 -16.64
C GLN A 46 -2.54 -2.49 -15.25
N ILE A 47 -1.34 -2.92 -14.86
CA ILE A 47 -0.75 -2.62 -13.54
C ILE A 47 0.05 -1.33 -13.60
N ASN A 48 -0.28 -0.41 -12.72
CA ASN A 48 0.51 0.78 -12.43
C ASN A 48 1.48 0.45 -11.30
N THR A 49 2.73 0.83 -11.48
CA THR A 49 3.77 0.71 -10.45
C THR A 49 4.23 2.10 -10.06
N LEU A 50 4.24 2.36 -8.76
CA LEU A 50 4.71 3.59 -8.19
C LEU A 50 5.71 3.29 -7.10
N GLN A 51 6.91 3.88 -7.20
CA GLN A 51 7.97 3.77 -6.22
C GLN A 51 8.33 5.16 -5.71
N VAL A 52 8.36 5.32 -4.40
CA VAL A 52 8.72 6.56 -3.71
C VAL A 52 10.24 6.61 -3.58
N PRO A 53 10.92 7.66 -4.07
CA PRO A 53 12.34 7.84 -3.83
C PRO A 53 12.67 7.94 -2.33
N TYR A 54 13.90 7.63 -1.96
CA TYR A 54 14.36 7.88 -0.59
C TYR A 54 14.28 9.38 -0.29
N GLY A 55 14.11 9.72 0.97
CA GLY A 55 13.91 11.11 1.42
C GLY A 55 12.54 11.70 1.14
N GLN A 56 11.66 11.00 0.41
CA GLN A 56 10.34 11.50 0.02
C GLN A 56 9.21 10.67 0.61
N ARG A 57 8.01 11.23 0.60
CA ARG A 57 6.76 10.59 0.96
C ARG A 57 5.71 10.99 -0.06
N LEU A 58 4.78 10.10 -0.35
CA LEU A 58 3.77 10.35 -1.37
C LEU A 58 2.39 9.92 -0.87
N LYS A 59 1.40 10.78 -1.09
CA LYS A 59 0.00 10.45 -0.87
C LYS A 59 -0.68 10.30 -2.23
N ILE A 60 -1.37 9.19 -2.45
CA ILE A 60 -2.12 8.90 -3.67
C ILE A 60 -3.56 8.57 -3.34
N THR A 61 -4.44 8.74 -4.33
CA THR A 61 -5.81 8.23 -4.31
C THR A 61 -5.91 7.12 -5.34
N LEU A 62 -6.37 5.95 -4.92
CA LEU A 62 -6.57 4.79 -5.76
C LEU A 62 -7.87 4.91 -6.58
N PRO A 63 -8.08 4.06 -7.62
CA PRO A 63 -9.27 4.12 -8.49
C PRO A 63 -10.62 3.94 -7.79
N ASP A 64 -10.65 3.36 -6.59
CA ASP A 64 -11.85 3.17 -5.75
C ASP A 64 -12.12 4.34 -4.80
N GLY A 65 -11.26 5.37 -4.79
CA GLY A 65 -11.33 6.49 -3.87
C GLY A 65 -10.50 6.29 -2.58
N SER A 66 -9.98 5.10 -2.32
CA SER A 66 -9.12 4.83 -1.16
C SER A 66 -7.86 5.69 -1.19
N SER A 67 -7.43 6.19 -0.03
CA SER A 67 -6.22 6.99 0.13
C SER A 67 -5.08 6.11 0.64
N VAL A 68 -3.89 6.24 0.03
CA VAL A 68 -2.67 5.56 0.47
C VAL A 68 -1.57 6.60 0.65
N GLN A 69 -0.97 6.62 1.82
CA GLN A 69 0.24 7.41 2.08
C GLN A 69 1.42 6.45 2.15
N LEU A 70 2.37 6.64 1.24
CA LEU A 70 3.57 5.82 1.07
C LEU A 70 4.77 6.50 1.73
N ASN A 71 5.52 5.74 2.52
CA ASN A 71 6.76 6.20 3.12
C ASN A 71 7.93 6.10 2.14
N SER A 72 9.06 6.65 2.55
CA SER A 72 10.32 6.67 1.81
C SER A 72 10.76 5.24 1.41
N GLY A 73 11.07 5.07 0.13
CA GLY A 73 11.47 3.78 -0.45
C GLY A 73 10.33 2.80 -0.69
N ALA A 74 9.08 3.12 -0.32
CA ALA A 74 7.95 2.23 -0.53
C ALA A 74 7.60 2.10 -2.02
N LYS A 75 7.13 0.92 -2.39
CA LYS A 75 6.64 0.59 -3.73
C LYS A 75 5.24 0.01 -3.64
N ILE A 76 4.32 0.53 -4.46
CA ILE A 76 2.97 0.00 -4.61
C ILE A 76 2.69 -0.36 -6.06
N GLU A 77 2.02 -1.50 -6.27
CA GLU A 77 1.50 -1.93 -7.56
C GLU A 77 -0.01 -2.09 -7.47
N TYR A 78 -0.76 -1.48 -8.40
CA TYR A 78 -2.21 -1.51 -8.40
C TYR A 78 -2.75 -1.42 -9.84
N PRO A 79 -3.92 -2.00 -10.15
CA PRO A 79 -4.51 -1.95 -11.49
C PRO A 79 -5.07 -0.56 -11.79
N SER A 80 -5.16 -0.21 -13.08
CA SER A 80 -5.79 1.05 -13.52
C SER A 80 -7.27 1.13 -13.14
N VAL A 81 -7.94 -0.05 -13.04
CA VAL A 81 -9.31 -0.19 -12.54
C VAL A 81 -9.38 -1.47 -11.71
N PHE A 82 -10.02 -1.44 -10.55
CA PHE A 82 -10.20 -2.66 -9.76
C PHE A 82 -11.25 -3.59 -10.37
N LYS A 83 -11.09 -4.90 -10.17
CA LYS A 83 -12.11 -5.90 -10.57
C LYS A 83 -13.38 -5.72 -9.73
N LYS A 84 -14.52 -6.09 -10.28
CA LYS A 84 -15.85 -5.91 -9.65
C LYS A 84 -16.01 -6.62 -8.29
N ASN A 85 -15.22 -7.65 -8.04
CA ASN A 85 -15.33 -8.51 -6.85
C ASN A 85 -14.09 -8.47 -5.96
N LEU A 86 -13.04 -7.73 -6.32
CA LEU A 86 -11.79 -7.70 -5.57
C LEU A 86 -10.96 -6.46 -5.92
N ARG A 87 -10.57 -5.71 -4.91
CA ARG A 87 -9.61 -4.61 -4.98
C ARG A 87 -8.27 -5.11 -4.45
N ARG A 88 -7.31 -5.36 -5.34
CA ARG A 88 -5.99 -5.91 -4.94
C ARG A 88 -4.88 -4.94 -5.28
N VAL A 89 -3.99 -4.73 -4.32
CA VAL A 89 -2.73 -3.99 -4.48
C VAL A 89 -1.58 -4.81 -3.91
N LYS A 90 -0.36 -4.56 -4.38
CA LYS A 90 0.85 -5.17 -3.82
C LYS A 90 1.72 -4.07 -3.21
N LEU A 91 2.22 -4.31 -2.00
CA LEU A 91 3.04 -3.37 -1.25
C LEU A 91 4.40 -3.97 -0.89
N SER A 92 5.44 -3.17 -1.06
CA SER A 92 6.77 -3.34 -0.45
C SER A 92 7.16 -2.01 0.20
N GLY A 93 7.71 -2.06 1.41
CA GLY A 93 7.99 -0.87 2.23
C GLY A 93 6.87 -0.54 3.21
N GLU A 94 6.71 0.72 3.57
CA GLU A 94 5.75 1.16 4.58
C GLU A 94 4.67 2.06 3.98
N ALA A 95 3.40 1.80 4.34
CA ALA A 95 2.27 2.62 3.91
C ALA A 95 1.12 2.63 4.92
N VAL A 96 0.44 3.78 5.01
CA VAL A 96 -0.87 3.90 5.65
C VAL A 96 -1.95 3.84 4.59
N PHE A 97 -2.90 2.96 4.80
CA PHE A 97 -4.10 2.82 3.99
C PHE A 97 -5.31 3.40 4.73
N ASP A 98 -6.13 4.15 4.03
CA ASP A 98 -7.46 4.60 4.44
C ASP A 98 -8.42 4.15 3.34
N VAL A 99 -8.98 2.95 3.53
CA VAL A 99 -9.71 2.21 2.50
C VAL A 99 -11.19 2.56 2.55
N GLU A 100 -11.75 2.96 1.39
CA GLU A 100 -13.17 3.19 1.21
C GLU A 100 -14.00 1.93 1.50
N HIS A 101 -15.12 2.12 2.23
CA HIS A 101 -15.94 1.00 2.69
C HIS A 101 -16.77 0.40 1.56
N ASP A 102 -16.56 -0.90 1.29
CA ASP A 102 -17.38 -1.71 0.39
C ASP A 102 -17.40 -3.18 0.83
N GLU A 103 -18.53 -3.62 1.37
CA GLU A 103 -18.72 -5.01 1.84
C GLU A 103 -18.75 -6.04 0.70
N ARG A 104 -19.11 -5.61 -0.52
CA ARG A 104 -19.25 -6.51 -1.69
C ARG A 104 -17.94 -6.71 -2.43
N CYS A 105 -17.01 -5.76 -2.28
CA CYS A 105 -15.74 -5.78 -2.98
C CYS A 105 -14.57 -5.62 -1.98
N PRO A 106 -14.07 -6.71 -1.38
CA PRO A 106 -12.97 -6.65 -0.44
C PRO A 106 -11.72 -6.02 -1.03
N PHE A 107 -10.97 -5.31 -0.18
CA PHE A 107 -9.65 -4.76 -0.51
C PHE A 107 -8.57 -5.66 0.07
N VAL A 108 -7.58 -6.03 -0.73
CA VAL A 108 -6.47 -6.91 -0.34
C VAL A 108 -5.14 -6.23 -0.60
N VAL A 109 -4.33 -6.09 0.45
CA VAL A 109 -2.92 -5.71 0.34
C VAL A 109 -2.07 -6.97 0.38
N GLU A 110 -1.43 -7.26 -0.75
CA GLU A 110 -0.48 -8.36 -0.89
C GLU A 110 0.92 -7.89 -0.51
N THR A 111 1.59 -8.64 0.36
CA THR A 111 2.98 -8.40 0.77
C THR A 111 3.80 -9.69 0.60
N PHE A 112 5.11 -9.62 0.87
CA PHE A 112 5.94 -10.83 0.88
C PHE A 112 5.52 -11.83 1.96
N ALA A 113 5.00 -11.34 3.09
CA ALA A 113 4.69 -12.14 4.28
C ALA A 113 3.21 -12.52 4.40
N SER A 114 2.30 -11.71 3.89
CA SER A 114 0.87 -11.91 4.14
C SER A 114 -0.03 -11.28 3.07
N ASP A 115 -1.27 -11.77 3.03
CA ASP A 115 -2.41 -11.11 2.40
C ASP A 115 -3.27 -10.45 3.49
N ILE A 116 -3.44 -9.14 3.42
CA ILE A 116 -4.19 -8.34 4.38
C ILE A 116 -5.52 -7.96 3.74
N ARG A 117 -6.63 -8.49 4.27
CA ARG A 117 -7.99 -8.31 3.73
C ARG A 117 -8.81 -7.39 4.62
N VAL A 118 -9.44 -6.40 4.00
CA VAL A 118 -10.29 -5.40 4.66
C VAL A 118 -11.52 -5.07 3.83
N LEU A 119 -12.54 -4.47 4.45
CA LEU A 119 -13.76 -3.99 3.78
C LEU A 119 -13.89 -2.46 3.76
N GLY A 120 -13.23 -1.78 4.71
CA GLY A 120 -13.22 -0.33 4.89
C GLY A 120 -12.54 -0.04 6.22
N THR A 121 -11.27 0.34 6.18
CA THR A 121 -10.38 0.19 7.33
C THR A 121 -9.23 1.16 7.19
N LYS A 122 -8.80 1.74 8.33
CA LYS A 122 -7.57 2.52 8.41
C LYS A 122 -6.50 1.75 9.15
N PHE A 123 -5.37 1.50 8.49
CA PHE A 123 -4.29 0.67 9.03
C PHE A 123 -2.94 1.03 8.42
N ASN A 124 -1.86 0.74 9.16
CA ASN A 124 -0.47 0.88 8.70
C ASN A 124 0.10 -0.50 8.38
N VAL A 125 0.89 -0.61 7.33
CA VAL A 125 1.60 -1.82 6.94
C VAL A 125 3.07 -1.51 6.76
N VAL A 126 3.92 -2.34 7.36
CA VAL A 126 5.37 -2.41 7.10
C VAL A 126 5.67 -3.76 6.47
N ALA A 127 6.27 -3.75 5.28
CA ALA A 127 6.63 -4.96 4.52
C ALA A 127 8.05 -4.81 3.95
N ASP A 128 9.06 -5.09 4.77
CA ASP A 128 10.48 -5.05 4.41
C ASP A 128 11.01 -6.48 4.23
N GLU A 129 10.94 -6.97 3.00
CA GLU A 129 11.36 -8.32 2.65
C GLU A 129 12.87 -8.54 2.85
N ARG A 130 13.69 -7.50 2.59
CA ARG A 130 15.16 -7.59 2.74
C ARG A 130 15.56 -7.94 4.18
N HIS A 131 14.90 -7.32 5.15
CA HIS A 131 15.17 -7.53 6.58
C HIS A 131 14.17 -8.49 7.25
N GLN A 132 13.31 -9.15 6.44
CA GLN A 132 12.25 -10.07 6.93
C GLN A 132 11.38 -9.42 8.03
N ARG A 133 11.13 -8.11 7.91
CA ARG A 133 10.28 -7.36 8.83
C ARG A 133 8.90 -7.13 8.23
N PHE A 134 7.90 -7.59 8.94
CA PHE A 134 6.50 -7.33 8.60
C PHE A 134 5.73 -6.97 9.86
N SER A 135 4.91 -5.91 9.73
CA SER A 135 3.89 -5.59 10.72
C SER A 135 2.66 -4.95 10.09
N THR A 136 1.52 -5.15 10.73
CA THR A 136 0.26 -4.48 10.36
C THR A 136 -0.42 -3.98 11.61
N ALA A 137 -0.55 -2.67 11.75
CA ALA A 137 -1.20 -2.01 12.87
C ALA A 137 -2.58 -1.49 12.48
N LEU A 138 -3.61 -1.88 13.23
CA LEU A 138 -4.99 -1.50 12.97
C LEU A 138 -5.40 -0.28 13.79
N LEU A 139 -5.84 0.77 13.08
CA LEU A 139 -6.30 2.03 13.68
C LEU A 139 -7.82 2.08 13.80
N GLN A 140 -8.52 1.69 12.72
CA GLN A 140 -9.98 1.71 12.66
C GLN A 140 -10.50 0.59 11.75
N GLY A 141 -11.61 -0.05 12.16
CA GLY A 141 -12.27 -1.09 11.37
C GLY A 141 -11.87 -2.51 11.79
N ARG A 142 -11.65 -3.38 10.83
CA ARG A 142 -11.26 -4.79 11.03
C ARG A 142 -10.31 -5.23 9.93
N VAL A 143 -9.29 -5.97 10.29
CA VAL A 143 -8.31 -6.57 9.38
C VAL A 143 -8.30 -8.08 9.56
N GLN A 144 -8.37 -8.83 8.45
CA GLN A 144 -8.06 -10.26 8.40
C GLN A 144 -6.71 -10.44 7.72
N ILE A 145 -5.81 -11.21 8.30
CA ILE A 145 -4.47 -11.46 7.78
C ILE A 145 -4.29 -12.95 7.58
N THR A 146 -3.93 -13.34 6.35
CA THR A 146 -3.53 -14.70 5.98
C THR A 146 -2.01 -14.72 5.86
N ASN A 147 -1.35 -15.61 6.61
CA ASN A 147 0.10 -15.80 6.55
C ASN A 147 0.50 -16.52 5.25
N ARG A 148 1.36 -15.92 4.44
CA ARG A 148 1.88 -16.54 3.19
C ARG A 148 3.12 -17.41 3.43
N LEU A 149 3.84 -17.15 4.52
CA LEU A 149 5.06 -17.87 4.88
C LEU A 149 4.75 -19.18 5.61
N ASP A 150 3.61 -19.24 6.33
CA ASP A 150 3.10 -20.45 6.97
C ASP A 150 1.63 -20.66 6.66
N PRO A 151 1.32 -21.42 5.60
CA PRO A 151 -0.08 -21.72 5.21
C PRO A 151 -0.85 -22.54 6.24
N THR A 152 -0.17 -23.12 7.25
CA THR A 152 -0.82 -23.90 8.32
C THR A 152 -1.34 -23.00 9.45
N GLN A 153 -0.82 -21.78 9.55
CA GLN A 153 -1.31 -20.79 10.50
C GLN A 153 -2.72 -20.34 10.10
N LYS A 154 -3.66 -20.41 11.03
CA LYS A 154 -5.01 -19.88 10.82
C LYS A 154 -4.95 -18.37 10.62
N ASP A 155 -5.89 -17.86 9.80
CA ASP A 155 -6.07 -16.44 9.63
C ASP A 155 -6.24 -15.74 10.98
N ILE A 156 -5.57 -14.60 11.14
CA ILE A 156 -5.70 -13.76 12.32
C ILE A 156 -6.59 -12.56 12.03
N ILE A 157 -7.32 -12.12 13.04
CA ILE A 157 -8.22 -10.97 12.93
C ILE A 157 -7.80 -9.93 13.96
N LEU A 158 -7.40 -8.75 13.46
CA LEU A 158 -7.07 -7.61 14.31
C LEU A 158 -8.32 -6.81 14.66
N LYS A 159 -8.30 -6.27 15.88
CA LYS A 159 -9.21 -5.23 16.38
C LYS A 159 -8.47 -3.90 16.45
N PRO A 160 -9.16 -2.76 16.51
CA PRO A 160 -8.52 -1.47 16.71
C PRO A 160 -7.55 -1.49 17.91
N ASN A 161 -6.38 -0.90 17.73
CA ASN A 161 -5.23 -0.91 18.62
C ASN A 161 -4.48 -2.25 18.73
N ASP A 162 -4.74 -3.21 17.84
CA ASP A 162 -3.89 -4.39 17.67
C ASP A 162 -2.84 -4.16 16.59
N ILE A 163 -1.68 -4.79 16.75
CA ILE A 163 -0.63 -4.92 15.75
C ILE A 163 -0.30 -6.41 15.56
N ALA A 164 -0.20 -6.84 14.31
CA ALA A 164 0.38 -8.14 13.98
C ALA A 164 1.85 -7.96 13.60
N ASN A 165 2.74 -8.73 14.21
CA ASN A 165 4.16 -8.75 13.92
C ASN A 165 4.59 -10.12 13.40
N LEU A 166 5.57 -10.15 12.49
CA LEU A 166 6.20 -11.36 12.00
C LEU A 166 7.41 -11.73 12.87
N SER A 167 7.48 -12.97 13.35
CA SER A 167 8.64 -13.52 13.99
C SER A 167 8.80 -14.99 13.61
N ASN A 168 9.98 -15.38 13.11
CA ASN A 168 10.30 -16.76 12.69
C ASN A 168 9.25 -17.39 11.74
N GLY A 169 8.71 -16.61 10.81
CA GLY A 169 7.71 -17.07 9.85
C GLY A 169 6.26 -17.12 10.37
N HIS A 170 6.04 -16.87 11.66
CA HIS A 170 4.71 -16.83 12.29
C HIS A 170 4.26 -15.40 12.58
N LEU A 171 2.96 -15.15 12.52
CA LEU A 171 2.34 -13.88 12.87
C LEU A 171 1.78 -13.91 14.28
N PHE A 172 2.10 -12.90 15.08
CA PHE A 172 1.66 -12.73 16.46
C PHE A 172 0.90 -11.42 16.61
N ILE A 173 -0.17 -11.43 17.41
CA ILE A 173 -0.96 -10.24 17.73
C ILE A 173 -0.50 -9.69 19.07
N GLU A 174 -0.25 -8.38 19.09
CA GLU A 174 0.10 -7.62 20.30
C GLU A 174 -0.71 -6.32 20.33
N PRO A 175 -0.94 -5.70 21.50
CA PRO A 175 -1.48 -4.36 21.55
C PRO A 175 -0.47 -3.35 21.01
N ILE A 176 -0.94 -2.30 20.32
CA ILE A 176 -0.08 -1.18 19.92
C ILE A 176 0.39 -0.46 21.18
N THR A 177 1.68 -0.52 21.46
CA THR A 177 2.31 0.16 22.60
C THR A 177 2.94 1.49 22.21
N ASP A 178 3.26 1.69 20.93
CA ASP A 178 3.81 2.93 20.40
C ASP A 178 2.68 3.84 19.90
N PRO A 179 2.33 4.92 20.63
CA PRO A 179 1.32 5.87 20.21
C PRO A 179 1.75 6.67 18.97
N GLU A 180 3.05 6.64 18.64
CA GLU A 180 3.68 7.42 17.58
C GLU A 180 3.93 6.61 16.29
N ILE A 181 3.27 5.46 16.14
CA ILE A 181 3.46 4.56 14.99
C ILE A 181 3.22 5.23 13.64
N LEU A 182 2.46 6.32 13.60
CA LEU A 182 2.18 7.12 12.42
C LEU A 182 2.95 8.43 12.32
N CYS A 183 3.88 8.72 13.23
CA CYS A 183 4.60 10.01 13.25
C CYS A 183 5.35 10.30 11.93
N TRP A 184 5.72 9.24 11.21
CA TRP A 184 6.37 9.36 9.91
C TRP A 184 5.50 10.09 8.87
N THR A 185 4.16 9.99 8.97
CA THR A 185 3.24 10.69 8.06
C THR A 185 3.37 12.20 8.17
N GLU A 186 3.83 12.71 9.32
CA GLU A 186 4.09 14.12 9.62
C GLU A 186 5.56 14.51 9.38
N GLY A 187 6.41 13.57 8.94
CA GLY A 187 7.83 13.83 8.72
C GLY A 187 8.68 13.71 9.97
N LEU A 188 8.23 12.92 10.92
CA LEU A 188 8.93 12.64 12.14
C LEU A 188 9.43 11.19 12.13
N ILE A 189 10.60 10.97 12.71
CA ILE A 189 11.17 9.65 12.96
C ILE A 189 11.10 9.41 14.46
N ASN A 190 10.30 8.42 14.90
CA ASN A 190 10.34 7.95 16.27
C ASN A 190 11.62 7.14 16.48
N ILE A 191 12.43 7.54 17.46
CA ILE A 191 13.70 6.90 17.82
C ILE A 191 13.60 6.01 19.05
N SER A 192 12.41 5.98 19.68
CA SER A 192 12.19 5.33 20.98
C SER A 192 12.34 3.82 20.88
N GLY A 193 13.17 3.23 21.74
CA GLY A 193 13.32 1.79 21.89
C GLY A 193 14.04 1.06 20.75
N LEU A 194 14.52 1.78 19.72
CA LEU A 194 15.19 1.19 18.57
C LEU A 194 16.64 0.85 18.84
N PRO A 195 17.17 -0.27 18.31
CA PRO A 195 18.59 -0.50 18.19
C PRO A 195 19.26 0.53 17.29
N PHE A 196 20.56 0.78 17.47
CA PHE A 196 21.29 1.80 16.73
C PHE A 196 21.33 1.52 15.22
N ASP A 197 21.62 0.30 14.84
CA ASP A 197 21.65 -0.16 13.44
C ASP A 197 20.30 0.01 12.75
N GLU A 198 19.20 -0.37 13.40
CA GLU A 198 17.85 -0.21 12.86
C GLU A 198 17.47 1.27 12.70
N LEU A 199 17.89 2.13 13.62
CA LEU A 199 17.69 3.57 13.50
C LEU A 199 18.50 4.15 12.33
N MET A 200 19.74 3.69 12.13
CA MET A 200 20.57 4.13 11.00
C MET A 200 19.95 3.72 9.66
N GLU A 201 19.37 2.53 9.54
CA GLU A 201 18.62 2.13 8.34
C GLU A 201 17.38 3.03 8.09
N LYS A 202 16.67 3.43 9.14
CA LYS A 202 15.57 4.41 9.02
C LYS A 202 16.10 5.76 8.54
N PHE A 203 17.26 6.18 9.03
CA PHE A 203 17.89 7.42 8.60
C PHE A 203 18.34 7.37 7.14
N GLU A 204 18.96 6.27 6.70
CA GLU A 204 19.31 6.11 5.28
C GLU A 204 18.12 6.36 4.37
N ARG A 205 16.99 5.72 4.67
CA ARG A 205 15.76 5.88 3.88
C ARG A 205 15.15 7.27 4.00
N ALA A 206 15.11 7.84 5.21
CA ALA A 206 14.43 9.09 5.46
C ALA A 206 15.22 10.31 4.96
N PHE A 207 16.55 10.25 4.93
CA PHE A 207 17.43 11.35 4.53
C PHE A 207 18.09 11.15 3.16
N ASP A 208 17.81 10.01 2.49
CA ASP A 208 18.44 9.63 1.23
C ASP A 208 19.97 9.69 1.28
N VAL A 209 20.53 9.05 2.30
CA VAL A 209 21.98 8.94 2.52
C VAL A 209 22.37 7.49 2.64
N LYS A 210 23.64 7.17 2.40
CA LYS A 210 24.21 5.87 2.76
C LYS A 210 24.96 6.02 4.08
N ILE A 211 24.77 5.08 5.03
CA ILE A 211 25.45 5.11 6.34
C ILE A 211 26.36 3.89 6.47
N ASP A 212 27.65 4.12 6.49
CA ASP A 212 28.65 3.08 6.73
C ASP A 212 29.08 3.11 8.21
N ILE A 213 28.84 2.02 8.94
CA ILE A 213 29.19 1.92 10.36
C ILE A 213 30.50 1.16 10.51
N SER A 214 31.54 1.82 11.04
CA SER A 214 32.88 1.28 11.28
C SER A 214 33.17 1.09 12.77
N LEU A 215 32.15 1.05 13.62
CA LEU A 215 32.29 0.85 15.06
C LEU A 215 32.50 -0.63 15.39
N GLU A 216 33.42 -0.93 16.30
CA GLU A 216 33.61 -2.30 16.84
C GLU A 216 32.40 -2.75 17.68
N LYS A 217 31.76 -1.81 18.38
CA LYS A 217 30.58 -2.03 19.21
C LYS A 217 29.55 -0.95 18.97
N LEU A 218 28.32 -1.36 18.66
CA LEU A 218 27.23 -0.41 18.45
C LEU A 218 26.80 0.25 19.78
N PRO A 219 26.52 1.57 19.76
CA PRO A 219 25.98 2.28 20.91
C PRO A 219 24.63 1.73 21.33
N ASN A 220 24.38 1.66 22.64
CA ASN A 220 23.07 1.28 23.16
C ASN A 220 22.20 2.53 23.33
N ILE A 221 21.27 2.72 22.41
CA ILE A 221 20.32 3.84 22.40
C ILE A 221 18.88 3.43 22.77
N ARG A 222 18.65 2.19 23.19
CA ARG A 222 17.28 1.69 23.47
C ARG A 222 16.54 2.48 24.55
N ASN A 223 17.27 3.15 25.44
CA ASN A 223 16.68 3.99 26.48
C ASN A 223 16.45 5.44 26.02
N VAL A 224 16.81 5.77 24.79
CA VAL A 224 16.57 7.09 24.21
C VAL A 224 15.13 7.13 23.69
N SER A 225 14.44 8.21 23.98
CA SER A 225 13.08 8.44 23.49
C SER A 225 12.96 9.83 22.89
N GLY A 226 12.18 9.94 21.85
CA GLY A 226 11.94 11.21 21.17
C GLY A 226 11.63 11.04 19.70
N LYS A 227 11.45 12.19 19.04
CA LYS A 227 11.18 12.28 17.60
C LYS A 227 12.14 13.25 16.94
N ILE A 228 12.64 12.88 15.77
CA ILE A 228 13.52 13.70 14.93
C ILE A 228 12.75 14.15 13.70
N ARG A 229 12.85 15.41 13.35
CA ARG A 229 12.24 15.96 12.12
C ARG A 229 13.15 15.67 10.93
N VAL A 230 12.59 15.05 9.90
CA VAL A 230 13.31 14.79 8.65
C VAL A 230 13.78 16.08 7.99
N ASN A 231 12.99 17.14 8.03
CA ASN A 231 13.33 18.43 7.42
C ASN A 231 14.52 19.14 8.09
N ASP A 232 14.92 18.73 9.29
CA ASP A 232 16.08 19.30 9.98
C ASP A 232 17.42 18.76 9.46
N GLY A 233 17.39 17.69 8.66
CA GLY A 233 18.54 17.07 8.01
C GLY A 233 19.27 16.05 8.88
N ILE A 234 20.09 15.21 8.20
CA ILE A 234 20.82 14.12 8.84
C ILE A 234 21.85 14.60 9.86
N ASP A 235 22.55 15.71 9.58
CA ASP A 235 23.58 16.24 10.48
C ASP A 235 22.98 16.60 11.85
N LYS A 236 21.80 17.23 11.87
CA LYS A 236 21.11 17.55 13.13
C LYS A 236 20.60 16.30 13.82
N ALA A 237 20.11 15.30 13.06
CA ALA A 237 19.65 14.03 13.59
C ALA A 237 20.80 13.28 14.32
N LEU A 238 21.96 13.17 13.68
CA LEU A 238 23.14 12.52 14.27
C LEU A 238 23.70 13.32 15.45
N HIS A 239 23.72 14.64 15.36
CA HIS A 239 24.15 15.49 16.47
C HIS A 239 23.26 15.32 17.71
N ILE A 240 21.95 15.20 17.54
CA ILE A 240 21.04 14.92 18.66
C ILE A 240 21.37 13.56 19.30
N LEU A 241 21.67 12.53 18.51
CA LEU A 241 22.03 11.21 19.05
C LEU A 241 23.37 11.21 19.80
N GLN A 242 24.33 12.06 19.40
CA GLN A 242 25.61 12.20 20.10
C GLN A 242 25.49 12.72 21.54
N TYR A 243 24.36 13.35 21.92
CA TYR A 243 24.13 13.67 23.35
C TYR A 243 23.89 12.44 24.23
N THR A 244 23.52 11.31 23.63
CA THR A 244 23.13 10.10 24.35
C THR A 244 23.92 8.86 23.98
N ALA A 245 24.72 8.96 22.92
CA ALA A 245 25.50 7.86 22.37
C ALA A 245 26.91 8.37 21.99
N ASP A 246 27.93 7.59 22.35
CA ASP A 246 29.33 7.94 22.05
C ASP A 246 29.70 7.37 20.69
N PHE A 247 29.77 8.24 19.69
CA PHE A 247 30.25 7.99 18.33
C PHE A 247 30.64 9.30 17.66
N SER A 248 31.50 9.20 16.65
CA SER A 248 31.81 10.30 15.75
C SER A 248 31.28 9.99 14.34
N TYR A 249 31.04 10.99 13.53
CA TYR A 249 30.67 10.79 12.14
C TYR A 249 31.31 11.80 11.21
N LYS A 250 31.45 11.42 9.96
CA LYS A 250 31.88 12.28 8.86
C LYS A 250 30.97 12.07 7.68
N LYS A 251 30.43 13.19 7.13
CA LYS A 251 29.61 13.18 5.92
C LYS A 251 30.47 13.61 4.72
N ASN A 252 30.41 12.83 3.67
CA ASN A 252 30.91 13.18 2.36
C ASN A 252 29.75 13.74 1.51
N SER A 253 29.77 15.04 1.23
CA SER A 253 28.69 15.71 0.49
C SER A 253 28.67 15.36 -1.00
N GLU A 254 29.78 14.89 -1.59
CA GLU A 254 29.84 14.51 -3.01
C GLU A 254 29.22 13.14 -3.25
N THR A 255 29.44 12.18 -2.33
CA THR A 255 28.94 10.80 -2.44
C THR A 255 27.67 10.54 -1.64
N ASN A 256 27.24 11.52 -0.84
CA ASN A 256 26.14 11.42 0.12
C ASN A 256 26.28 10.25 1.11
N VAL A 257 27.53 9.90 1.47
CA VAL A 257 27.88 8.85 2.42
C VAL A 257 28.20 9.46 3.78
N VAL A 258 27.63 8.89 4.82
CA VAL A 258 27.93 9.19 6.22
C VAL A 258 28.70 8.00 6.81
N THR A 259 29.91 8.23 7.27
CA THR A 259 30.71 7.21 7.97
C THR A 259 30.64 7.48 9.47
N ILE A 260 30.21 6.46 10.22
CA ILE A 260 30.15 6.49 11.70
C ILE A 260 31.30 5.65 12.26
N TYR A 261 32.08 6.23 13.22
CA TYR A 261 33.29 5.63 13.80
C TYR A 261 33.49 6.07 15.25
#